data_fd3b7d207e14b26c269a24fb1148647c
#
_entry.id   fd3b7d207e14b26c269a24fb1148647c
#
_cell.length_a   1.000
_cell.length_b   1.000
_cell.length_c   1.000
_cell.angle_alpha   90.00
_cell.angle_beta   90.00
_cell.angle_gamma   90.00
#
_symmetry.space_group_name_H-M   'P 1'
#
loop_
_entity.id
_entity.type
_entity.pdbx_description
1 polymer ?
#
loop_
_entity_poly.entity_id
_entity_poly.type
_entity_poly.pdbx_seq_one_letter_code
_entity_poly.pdbx_strand_id
1 'polypeptide(L)'
;IVLYGKKAQITGGTYFATEEICARTIGSSGGSDTTLSVGIDPRAKKRLDELQDMQADLMKELENVELDITTLENQKKIRKSLSQEKEENLSKLIERKDKICSDSKEASKEIESLQQHLRDLKAAGKVKVEGTIYAGTKVYVRDALEEVTTDVKSLTFYYEGGFLKRGKYEPPSSAIKKGPEGYTN
;
A
#
# COMPACT_ATOMS: atom_id res chain seq x y z
N ILE A 1 -12.43 7.47 -6.32
CA ILE A 1 -13.58 7.14 -7.18
C ILE A 1 -14.68 8.15 -6.88
N VAL A 2 -15.10 8.92 -7.88
CA VAL A 2 -16.20 9.89 -7.70
C VAL A 2 -17.22 9.71 -8.82
N LEU A 3 -18.43 9.34 -8.46
CA LEU A 3 -19.56 9.20 -9.37
C LEU A 3 -20.49 10.38 -9.23
N TYR A 4 -20.84 11.00 -10.35
CA TYR A 4 -21.75 12.14 -10.43
C TYR A 4 -23.05 11.82 -11.13
N GLY A 5 -24.10 12.55 -10.78
CA GLY A 5 -25.40 12.51 -11.45
C GLY A 5 -26.47 11.70 -10.74
N LYS A 6 -27.68 11.74 -11.29
CA LYS A 6 -28.88 11.14 -10.68
C LYS A 6 -28.81 9.61 -10.54
N LYS A 7 -28.00 8.96 -11.39
CA LYS A 7 -27.82 7.49 -11.43
C LYS A 7 -26.44 7.04 -10.88
N ALA A 8 -25.75 7.90 -10.12
CA ALA A 8 -24.46 7.58 -9.52
C ALA A 8 -24.60 6.49 -8.45
N GLN A 9 -24.54 5.24 -8.85
CA GLN A 9 -24.74 4.09 -8.00
C GLN A 9 -23.53 3.12 -8.07
N ILE A 10 -23.16 2.59 -6.92
CA ILE A 10 -22.20 1.50 -6.78
C ILE A 10 -22.95 0.31 -6.23
N THR A 11 -22.98 -0.81 -6.96
CA THR A 11 -23.74 -1.99 -6.56
C THR A 11 -22.94 -3.26 -6.86
N GLY A 12 -22.73 -4.08 -5.83
CA GLY A 12 -22.00 -5.33 -5.91
C GLY A 12 -20.50 -5.17 -6.15
N GLY A 13 -19.68 -6.13 -5.73
CA GLY A 13 -18.24 -6.15 -5.94
C GLY A 13 -17.43 -5.34 -4.92
N THR A 14 -16.10 -5.32 -5.13
CA THR A 14 -15.15 -4.66 -4.24
C THR A 14 -14.48 -3.49 -4.94
N TYR A 15 -14.50 -2.34 -4.30
CA TYR A 15 -13.97 -1.08 -4.83
C TYR A 15 -12.89 -0.53 -3.91
N PHE A 16 -11.76 -0.15 -4.50
CA PHE A 16 -10.62 0.42 -3.78
C PHE A 16 -10.34 1.84 -4.26
N ALA A 17 -10.10 2.75 -3.33
CA ALA A 17 -9.63 4.09 -3.64
C ALA A 17 -8.62 4.56 -2.59
N THR A 18 -7.62 5.34 -3.01
CA THR A 18 -6.62 5.89 -2.11
C THR A 18 -7.17 7.00 -1.22
N GLU A 19 -7.99 7.89 -1.78
CA GLU A 19 -8.46 9.08 -1.08
C GLU A 19 -9.95 9.01 -0.73
N GLU A 20 -10.81 8.91 -1.76
CA GLU A 20 -12.27 8.96 -1.50
C GLU A 20 -13.07 8.10 -2.49
N ILE A 21 -14.18 7.59 -2.00
CA ILE A 21 -15.27 7.03 -2.80
C ILE A 21 -16.51 7.89 -2.54
N CYS A 22 -17.03 8.52 -3.61
CA CYS A 22 -18.23 9.33 -3.56
C CYS A 22 -19.28 8.78 -4.52
N ALA A 23 -20.45 8.50 -4.03
CA ALA A 23 -21.59 8.09 -4.85
C ALA A 23 -22.90 8.57 -4.24
N ARG A 24 -23.93 8.62 -5.06
CA ARG A 24 -25.27 8.93 -4.57
C ARG A 24 -25.88 7.74 -3.85
N THR A 25 -25.74 6.56 -4.43
CA THR A 25 -26.31 5.32 -3.89
C THR A 25 -25.23 4.25 -3.82
N ILE A 26 -25.17 3.54 -2.71
CA ILE A 26 -24.21 2.43 -2.50
C ILE A 26 -24.98 1.21 -2.00
N GLY A 27 -24.73 0.07 -2.65
CA GLY A 27 -25.47 -1.16 -2.44
C GLY A 27 -26.80 -1.18 -3.18
N SER A 28 -27.65 -2.11 -2.84
CA SER A 28 -29.00 -2.26 -3.38
C SER A 28 -29.96 -2.83 -2.35
N SER A 29 -31.24 -2.51 -2.47
CA SER A 29 -32.30 -3.07 -1.63
C SER A 29 -32.45 -4.59 -1.76
N GLY A 30 -31.88 -5.19 -2.80
CA GLY A 30 -31.85 -6.63 -3.03
C GLY A 30 -30.69 -7.36 -2.35
N GLY A 31 -29.86 -6.66 -1.54
CA GLY A 31 -28.78 -7.29 -0.76
C GLY A 31 -27.58 -7.72 -1.60
N SER A 32 -27.05 -6.85 -2.45
CA SER A 32 -25.81 -7.12 -3.18
C SER A 32 -24.60 -6.93 -2.26
N ASP A 33 -23.70 -7.92 -2.22
CA ASP A 33 -22.42 -7.80 -1.51
C ASP A 33 -21.58 -6.69 -2.13
N THR A 34 -21.54 -5.54 -1.45
CA THR A 34 -20.77 -4.37 -1.87
C THR A 34 -19.72 -4.07 -0.81
N THR A 35 -18.46 -4.04 -1.21
CA THR A 35 -17.34 -3.72 -0.31
C THR A 35 -16.61 -2.49 -0.84
N LEU A 36 -16.46 -1.50 0.02
CA LEU A 36 -15.71 -0.28 -0.27
C LEU A 36 -14.49 -0.20 0.63
N SER A 37 -13.34 0.13 0.06
CA SER A 37 -12.09 0.28 0.81
C SER A 37 -11.39 1.57 0.41
N VAL A 38 -11.12 2.44 1.38
CA VAL A 38 -10.45 3.73 1.16
C VAL A 38 -9.31 3.95 2.14
N GLY A 39 -8.36 4.82 1.77
CA GLY A 39 -7.20 5.12 2.60
C GLY A 39 -6.12 4.03 2.53
N ILE A 40 -6.15 3.19 1.51
CA ILE A 40 -5.16 2.13 1.26
C ILE A 40 -4.70 2.26 -0.19
N ASP A 41 -3.41 2.13 -0.42
CA ASP A 41 -2.84 1.90 -1.74
C ASP A 41 -2.34 0.44 -1.82
N PRO A 42 -3.11 -0.47 -2.44
CA PRO A 42 -2.73 -1.88 -2.51
C PRO A 42 -1.44 -2.10 -3.29
N ARG A 43 -1.12 -1.23 -4.27
CA ARG A 43 0.11 -1.34 -5.07
C ARG A 43 1.32 -0.95 -4.24
N ALA A 44 1.22 0.17 -3.52
CA ALA A 44 2.28 0.62 -2.62
C ALA A 44 2.51 -0.41 -1.49
N LYS A 45 1.45 -1.00 -0.95
CA LYS A 45 1.57 -2.04 0.07
C LYS A 45 2.27 -3.29 -0.49
N LYS A 46 1.83 -3.79 -1.63
CA LYS A 46 2.46 -4.96 -2.28
C LYS A 46 3.94 -4.71 -2.58
N ARG A 47 4.27 -3.51 -3.11
CA ARG A 47 5.65 -3.13 -3.39
C ARG A 47 6.49 -3.06 -2.12
N LEU A 48 5.92 -2.57 -1.03
CA LEU A 48 6.58 -2.52 0.27
C LEU A 48 6.91 -3.93 0.79
N ASP A 49 5.96 -4.86 0.71
CA ASP A 49 6.15 -6.25 1.12
C ASP A 49 7.26 -6.91 0.27
N GLU A 50 7.23 -6.74 -1.07
CA GLU A 50 8.28 -7.25 -1.98
C GLU A 50 9.68 -6.71 -1.64
N LEU A 51 9.79 -5.42 -1.31
CA LEU A 51 11.07 -4.80 -0.95
C LEU A 51 11.58 -5.27 0.42
N GLN A 52 10.69 -5.53 1.37
CA GLN A 52 11.06 -6.07 2.68
C GLN A 52 11.59 -7.50 2.56
N ASP A 53 10.95 -8.34 1.75
CA ASP A 53 11.42 -9.69 1.46
C ASP A 53 12.79 -9.66 0.77
N MET A 54 12.95 -8.80 -0.25
CA MET A 54 14.23 -8.61 -0.93
C MET A 54 15.32 -8.14 0.04
N GLN A 55 15.01 -7.21 0.94
CA GLN A 55 15.98 -6.73 1.94
C GLN A 55 16.39 -7.84 2.90
N ALA A 56 15.46 -8.70 3.32
CA ALA A 56 15.78 -9.85 4.17
C ALA A 56 16.70 -10.84 3.47
N ASP A 57 16.51 -11.09 2.17
CA ASP A 57 17.37 -11.97 1.39
C ASP A 57 18.76 -11.37 1.15
N LEU A 58 18.85 -10.07 0.86
CA LEU A 58 20.12 -9.35 0.75
C LEU A 58 20.91 -9.39 2.08
N MET A 59 20.25 -9.29 3.22
CA MET A 59 20.91 -9.40 4.52
C MET A 59 21.49 -10.79 4.75
N LYS A 60 20.76 -11.86 4.41
CA LYS A 60 21.29 -13.23 4.51
C LYS A 60 22.47 -13.45 3.58
N GLU A 61 22.38 -12.94 2.35
CA GLU A 61 23.49 -13.04 1.39
C GLU A 61 24.72 -12.27 1.88
N LEU A 62 24.52 -11.08 2.45
CA LEU A 62 25.62 -10.29 3.04
C LEU A 62 26.33 -11.04 4.15
N GLU A 63 25.59 -11.66 5.05
CA GLU A 63 26.15 -12.46 6.15
C GLU A 63 27.04 -13.60 5.64
N ASN A 64 26.58 -14.33 4.61
CA ASN A 64 27.34 -15.41 3.99
C ASN A 64 28.62 -14.88 3.32
N VAL A 65 28.51 -13.79 2.55
CA VAL A 65 29.66 -13.17 1.87
C VAL A 65 30.68 -12.66 2.88
N GLU A 66 30.26 -12.06 3.98
CA GLU A 66 31.15 -11.60 5.05
C GLU A 66 31.86 -12.74 5.77
N LEU A 67 31.18 -13.86 5.97
CA LEU A 67 31.79 -15.07 6.53
C LEU A 67 32.90 -15.62 5.61
N ASP A 68 32.61 -15.68 4.30
CA ASP A 68 33.58 -16.16 3.30
C ASP A 68 34.80 -15.23 3.21
N ILE A 69 34.59 -13.92 3.18
CA ILE A 69 35.67 -12.90 3.20
C ILE A 69 36.52 -13.10 4.44
N THR A 70 35.91 -13.18 5.63
CA THR A 70 36.60 -13.36 6.90
C THR A 70 37.44 -14.63 6.92
N THR A 71 36.89 -15.70 6.34
CA THR A 71 37.60 -17.01 6.25
C THR A 71 38.84 -16.88 5.37
N LEU A 72 38.74 -16.26 4.20
CA LEU A 72 39.88 -16.07 3.28
C LEU A 72 40.93 -15.11 3.87
N GLU A 73 40.51 -14.04 4.52
CA GLU A 73 41.41 -13.10 5.20
C GLU A 73 42.18 -13.77 6.33
N ASN A 74 41.52 -14.61 7.14
CA ASN A 74 42.18 -15.37 8.19
C ASN A 74 43.19 -16.37 7.63
N GLN A 75 42.84 -17.05 6.50
CA GLN A 75 43.80 -17.90 5.80
C GLN A 75 45.02 -17.12 5.29
N LYS A 76 44.82 -15.92 4.76
CA LYS A 76 45.88 -14.99 4.32
C LYS A 76 46.80 -14.61 5.48
N LYS A 77 46.24 -14.29 6.65
CA LYS A 77 47.02 -13.96 7.87
C LYS A 77 47.89 -15.13 8.36
N ILE A 78 47.29 -16.35 8.37
CA ILE A 78 48.01 -17.54 8.89
C ILE A 78 49.12 -17.98 7.92
N ARG A 79 48.82 -18.01 6.62
CA ARG A 79 49.77 -18.54 5.59
C ARG A 79 50.67 -17.48 4.99
N LYS A 80 50.50 -16.20 5.36
CA LYS A 80 51.20 -15.02 4.81
C LYS A 80 50.96 -14.74 3.31
N SER A 81 50.28 -15.65 2.58
CA SER A 81 49.89 -15.49 1.19
C SER A 81 48.69 -16.37 0.86
N LEU A 82 47.92 -16.01 -0.14
CA LEU A 82 46.91 -16.85 -0.76
C LEU A 82 47.37 -17.29 -2.15
N SER A 83 46.81 -18.36 -2.67
CA SER A 83 46.96 -18.68 -4.10
C SER A 83 46.25 -17.59 -4.95
N GLN A 84 46.73 -17.40 -6.17
CA GLN A 84 46.15 -16.40 -7.10
C GLN A 84 44.63 -16.56 -7.26
N GLU A 85 44.15 -17.81 -7.39
CA GLU A 85 42.73 -18.13 -7.46
C GLU A 85 41.95 -17.63 -6.24
N LYS A 86 42.49 -17.76 -5.03
CA LYS A 86 41.88 -17.31 -3.78
C LYS A 86 41.89 -15.79 -3.66
N GLU A 87 42.90 -15.11 -4.17
CA GLU A 87 42.98 -13.67 -4.19
C GLU A 87 41.94 -13.09 -5.17
N GLU A 88 41.78 -13.70 -6.33
CA GLU A 88 40.72 -13.34 -7.29
C GLU A 88 39.31 -13.56 -6.70
N ASN A 89 39.12 -14.69 -5.99
CA ASN A 89 37.84 -14.96 -5.31
C ASN A 89 37.57 -13.95 -4.21
N LEU A 90 38.54 -13.57 -3.40
CA LEU A 90 38.40 -12.54 -2.38
C LEU A 90 38.01 -11.20 -3.00
N SER A 91 38.61 -10.80 -4.12
CA SER A 91 38.25 -9.57 -4.82
C SER A 91 36.79 -9.60 -5.31
N LYS A 92 36.33 -10.71 -5.88
CA LYS A 92 34.94 -10.88 -6.32
C LYS A 92 33.95 -10.84 -5.15
N LEU A 93 34.29 -11.40 -4.00
CA LEU A 93 33.47 -11.35 -2.80
C LEU A 93 33.34 -9.93 -2.25
N ILE A 94 34.43 -9.16 -2.28
CA ILE A 94 34.42 -7.74 -1.88
C ILE A 94 33.51 -6.92 -2.81
N GLU A 95 33.66 -7.07 -4.12
CA GLU A 95 32.79 -6.42 -5.10
C GLU A 95 31.31 -6.81 -4.89
N ARG A 96 31.06 -8.10 -4.62
CA ARG A 96 29.71 -8.59 -4.32
C ARG A 96 29.14 -7.98 -3.06
N LYS A 97 29.95 -7.87 -1.99
CA LYS A 97 29.58 -7.17 -0.75
C LYS A 97 29.18 -5.72 -1.01
N ASP A 98 30.01 -4.99 -1.77
CA ASP A 98 29.74 -3.58 -2.08
C ASP A 98 28.44 -3.42 -2.86
N LYS A 99 28.18 -4.32 -3.81
CA LYS A 99 26.94 -4.34 -4.56
C LYS A 99 25.72 -4.60 -3.65
N ILE A 100 25.78 -5.61 -2.79
CA ILE A 100 24.71 -5.92 -1.84
C ILE A 100 24.43 -4.72 -0.92
N CYS A 101 25.48 -4.07 -0.43
CA CYS A 101 25.36 -2.88 0.38
C CYS A 101 24.68 -1.71 -0.37
N SER A 102 24.99 -1.53 -1.65
CA SER A 102 24.34 -0.52 -2.49
C SER A 102 22.87 -0.82 -2.71
N ASP A 103 22.56 -2.06 -3.13
CA ASP A 103 21.19 -2.52 -3.40
C ASP A 103 20.32 -2.42 -2.12
N SER A 104 20.89 -2.79 -0.96
CA SER A 104 20.22 -2.67 0.35
C SER A 104 19.92 -1.22 0.73
N LYS A 105 20.84 -0.27 0.43
CA LYS A 105 20.61 1.16 0.67
C LYS A 105 19.51 1.72 -0.22
N GLU A 106 19.46 1.31 -1.49
CA GLU A 106 18.41 1.73 -2.41
C GLU A 106 17.05 1.20 -1.97
N ALA A 107 16.97 -0.10 -1.62
CA ALA A 107 15.77 -0.70 -1.08
C ALA A 107 15.28 0.01 0.19
N SER A 108 16.19 0.35 1.10
CA SER A 108 15.85 1.07 2.34
C SER A 108 15.24 2.44 2.07
N LYS A 109 15.76 3.18 1.11
CA LYS A 109 15.21 4.49 0.72
C LYS A 109 13.82 4.37 0.10
N GLU A 110 13.62 3.37 -0.76
CA GLU A 110 12.31 3.12 -1.36
C GLU A 110 11.29 2.68 -0.31
N ILE A 111 11.68 1.81 0.62
CA ILE A 111 10.85 1.38 1.76
C ILE A 111 10.43 2.59 2.60
N GLU A 112 11.35 3.48 2.95
CA GLU A 112 11.05 4.68 3.75
C GLU A 112 10.07 5.60 3.02
N SER A 113 10.28 5.82 1.72
CA SER A 113 9.40 6.62 0.87
C SER A 113 7.98 6.03 0.79
N LEU A 114 7.86 4.70 0.57
CA LEU A 114 6.57 4.02 0.53
C LEU A 114 5.86 4.03 1.88
N GLN A 115 6.60 3.84 2.97
CA GLN A 115 6.03 3.93 4.31
C GLN A 115 5.51 5.33 4.62
N GLN A 116 6.23 6.38 4.20
CA GLN A 116 5.77 7.75 4.35
C GLN A 116 4.52 7.99 3.51
N HIS A 117 4.52 7.59 2.23
CA HIS A 117 3.36 7.66 1.35
C HIS A 117 2.13 6.98 1.97
N LEU A 118 2.28 5.76 2.48
CA LEU A 118 1.20 5.03 3.13
C LEU A 118 0.72 5.71 4.44
N ARG A 119 1.61 6.37 5.18
CA ARG A 119 1.22 7.19 6.35
C ARG A 119 0.40 8.41 5.95
N ASP A 120 0.80 9.09 4.89
CA ASP A 120 0.11 10.29 4.40
C ASP A 120 -1.28 9.96 3.85
N LEU A 121 -1.41 8.87 3.09
CA LEU A 121 -2.70 8.35 2.64
C LEU A 121 -3.65 8.02 3.80
N LYS A 122 -3.10 7.54 4.90
CA LYS A 122 -3.88 7.22 6.10
C LYS A 122 -4.68 8.40 6.67
N ALA A 123 -4.38 9.62 6.34
CA ALA A 123 -5.12 10.80 6.81
C ALA A 123 -6.37 11.13 5.98
N ALA A 124 -6.52 10.62 4.74
CA ALA A 124 -7.45 11.15 3.75
C ALA A 124 -8.65 10.25 3.39
N GLY A 125 -8.67 8.98 3.81
CA GLY A 125 -9.71 8.03 3.39
C GLY A 125 -11.12 8.41 3.84
N LYS A 126 -12.01 8.70 2.87
CA LYS A 126 -13.44 8.99 3.14
C LYS A 126 -14.35 8.26 2.17
N VAL A 127 -15.47 7.72 2.67
CA VAL A 127 -16.59 7.26 1.83
C VAL A 127 -17.75 8.22 2.03
N LYS A 128 -18.18 8.89 0.95
CA LYS A 128 -19.19 9.93 0.97
C LYS A 128 -20.43 9.48 0.21
N VAL A 129 -21.58 9.47 0.87
CA VAL A 129 -22.85 9.01 0.33
C VAL A 129 -23.86 10.15 0.34
N GLU A 130 -24.20 10.66 -0.84
CA GLU A 130 -25.18 11.76 -0.98
C GLU A 130 -26.61 11.30 -0.68
N GLY A 131 -27.00 10.15 -1.21
CA GLY A 131 -28.34 9.58 -1.05
C GLY A 131 -28.37 8.46 -0.02
N THR A 132 -28.41 7.20 -0.46
CA THR A 132 -28.62 6.04 0.43
C THR A 132 -27.47 5.04 0.32
N ILE A 133 -26.99 4.55 1.45
CA ILE A 133 -26.22 3.33 1.55
C ILE A 133 -27.11 2.23 2.14
N TYR A 134 -27.15 1.10 1.46
CA TYR A 134 -28.00 -0.03 1.82
C TYR A 134 -27.33 -0.98 2.81
N ALA A 135 -28.16 -1.62 3.61
CA ALA A 135 -27.72 -2.70 4.50
C ALA A 135 -26.96 -3.81 3.74
N GLY A 136 -26.00 -4.46 4.41
CA GLY A 136 -25.11 -5.45 3.83
C GLY A 136 -23.86 -4.87 3.14
N THR A 137 -23.77 -3.53 3.03
CA THR A 137 -22.56 -2.88 2.51
C THR A 137 -21.45 -2.89 3.56
N LYS A 138 -20.25 -3.32 3.18
CA LYS A 138 -19.04 -3.29 4.01
C LYS A 138 -18.17 -2.08 3.64
N VAL A 139 -17.86 -1.26 4.62
CA VAL A 139 -17.05 -0.06 4.44
C VAL A 139 -15.76 -0.19 5.24
N TYR A 140 -14.64 -0.20 4.55
CA TYR A 140 -13.31 -0.14 5.13
C TYR A 140 -12.76 1.28 4.94
N VAL A 141 -12.40 1.91 6.04
CA VAL A 141 -11.56 3.10 6.01
C VAL A 141 -10.27 2.77 6.72
N ARG A 142 -9.20 2.57 5.97
CA ARG A 142 -7.94 1.98 6.44
C ARG A 142 -8.16 0.53 6.92
N ASP A 143 -7.85 0.29 8.20
CA ASP A 143 -7.97 -1.02 8.84
C ASP A 143 -9.30 -1.18 9.61
N ALA A 144 -10.11 -0.11 9.69
CA ALA A 144 -11.38 -0.14 10.38
C ALA A 144 -12.51 -0.55 9.43
N LEU A 145 -13.25 -1.58 9.84
CA LEU A 145 -14.42 -2.10 9.13
C LEU A 145 -15.69 -1.66 9.83
N GLU A 146 -16.66 -1.27 9.03
CA GLU A 146 -18.04 -1.15 9.46
C GLU A 146 -18.97 -1.84 8.45
N GLU A 147 -19.81 -2.71 8.94
CA GLU A 147 -20.89 -3.31 8.17
C GLU A 147 -22.17 -2.52 8.40
N VAL A 148 -22.74 -2.02 7.32
CA VAL A 148 -23.98 -1.24 7.36
C VAL A 148 -25.15 -2.20 7.57
N THR A 149 -25.74 -2.17 8.77
CA THR A 149 -26.84 -3.09 9.17
C THR A 149 -28.23 -2.58 8.82
N THR A 150 -28.37 -1.28 8.61
CA THR A 150 -29.63 -0.62 8.25
C THR A 150 -29.37 0.42 7.18
N ASP A 151 -30.35 0.69 6.32
CA ASP A 151 -30.25 1.74 5.32
C ASP A 151 -30.05 3.10 5.96
N VAL A 152 -29.00 3.79 5.55
CA VAL A 152 -28.67 5.14 6.07
C VAL A 152 -28.55 6.12 4.91
N LYS A 153 -28.94 7.38 5.16
CA LYS A 153 -28.92 8.44 4.14
C LYS A 153 -27.97 9.56 4.48
N SER A 154 -27.37 10.13 3.44
CA SER A 154 -26.63 11.41 3.49
C SER A 154 -25.56 11.44 4.58
N LEU A 155 -24.50 10.62 4.43
CA LEU A 155 -23.45 10.51 5.42
C LEU A 155 -22.05 10.42 4.79
N THR A 156 -21.05 10.64 5.62
CA THR A 156 -19.64 10.42 5.30
C THR A 156 -19.04 9.48 6.34
N PHE A 157 -18.39 8.43 5.88
CA PHE A 157 -17.52 7.61 6.73
C PHE A 157 -16.10 8.17 6.69
N TYR A 158 -15.50 8.27 7.86
CA TYR A 158 -14.12 8.74 8.03
C TYR A 158 -13.46 8.06 9.23
N TYR A 159 -12.14 8.11 9.26
CA TYR A 159 -11.37 7.55 10.36
C TYR A 159 -10.92 8.63 11.33
N GLU A 160 -11.19 8.46 12.61
CA GLU A 160 -10.76 9.38 13.65
C GLU A 160 -10.53 8.64 14.97
N GLY A 161 -9.37 8.89 15.60
CA GLY A 161 -9.05 8.35 16.92
C GLY A 161 -8.97 6.82 16.99
N GLY A 162 -8.62 6.14 15.92
CA GLY A 162 -8.53 4.67 15.89
C GLY A 162 -9.80 3.96 15.40
N PHE A 163 -10.88 4.71 15.16
CA PHE A 163 -12.19 4.15 14.83
C PHE A 163 -12.77 4.74 13.54
N LEU A 164 -13.58 3.95 12.86
CA LEU A 164 -14.44 4.44 11.79
C LEU A 164 -15.63 5.18 12.41
N LYS A 165 -15.87 6.39 11.95
CA LYS A 165 -16.98 7.24 12.39
C LYS A 165 -17.88 7.63 11.24
N ARG A 166 -19.14 7.95 11.58
CA ARG A 166 -20.14 8.51 10.66
C ARG A 166 -20.31 9.99 10.93
N GLY A 167 -20.26 10.81 9.90
CA GLY A 167 -20.53 12.25 9.94
C GLY A 167 -21.61 12.66 8.95
N LYS A 168 -21.93 13.94 8.95
CA LYS A 168 -22.80 14.54 7.92
C LYS A 168 -22.16 14.38 6.55
N TYR A 169 -23.00 14.27 5.52
CA TYR A 169 -22.52 14.23 4.14
C TYR A 169 -21.62 15.43 3.81
N GLU A 170 -20.46 15.13 3.27
CA GLU A 170 -19.55 16.11 2.70
C GLU A 170 -19.51 15.94 1.17
N PRO A 171 -19.56 17.03 0.38
CA PRO A 171 -19.40 16.92 -1.05
C PRO A 171 -17.99 16.38 -1.42
N PRO A 172 -17.81 15.85 -2.64
CA PRO A 172 -16.51 15.45 -3.13
C PRO A 172 -15.49 16.58 -3.02
N SER A 173 -14.23 16.21 -2.73
CA SER A 173 -13.15 17.18 -2.63
C SER A 173 -12.95 17.88 -3.98
N SER A 174 -12.87 19.21 -4.00
CA SER A 174 -12.79 20.04 -5.21
C SER A 174 -11.51 19.81 -6.04
N ALA A 175 -10.54 19.10 -5.51
CA ALA A 175 -9.31 18.74 -6.21
C ALA A 175 -9.51 17.72 -7.34
N ILE A 176 -10.61 16.96 -7.34
CA ILE A 176 -10.92 16.02 -8.42
C ILE A 176 -11.59 16.83 -9.54
N LYS A 177 -10.78 17.25 -10.53
CA LYS A 177 -11.28 17.87 -11.75
C LYS A 177 -12.32 16.94 -12.39
N LYS A 178 -13.51 17.48 -12.72
CA LYS A 178 -14.47 16.79 -13.59
C LYS A 178 -13.71 16.26 -14.80
N GLY A 179 -13.68 14.95 -14.98
CA GLY A 179 -13.21 14.38 -16.24
C GLY A 179 -14.03 14.95 -17.39
N PRO A 180 -13.52 14.96 -18.63
CA PRO A 180 -14.25 15.46 -19.77
C PRO A 180 -15.62 14.76 -19.85
N GLU A 181 -16.67 15.54 -20.00
CA GLU A 181 -18.01 15.03 -20.25
C GLU A 181 -17.97 14.18 -21.52
N GLY A 182 -18.20 12.89 -21.40
CA GLY A 182 -18.26 12.01 -22.55
C GLY A 182 -17.83 10.58 -22.31
N TYR A 183 -18.55 9.86 -21.48
CA TYR A 183 -18.79 8.43 -21.69
C TYR A 183 -20.29 8.17 -21.51
N THR A 184 -21.03 8.46 -22.58
CA THR A 184 -22.28 7.79 -22.90
C THR A 184 -21.90 6.55 -23.71
N ASN A 185 -22.01 5.38 -23.09
CA ASN A 185 -22.46 4.14 -23.75
C ASN A 185 -22.95 3.18 -22.69
#